data_c007160be7426d337813473a778014d6
#
_entry.id   c007160be7426d337813473a778014d6
#
_cell.length_a   1.000
_cell.length_b   1.000
_cell.length_c   1.000
_cell.angle_alpha   90.00
_cell.angle_beta   90.00
_cell.angle_gamma   90.00
#
_symmetry.space_group_name_H-M   'P 1'
#
loop_
_entity.id
_entity.type
_entity.pdbx_description
1 polymer ?
#
loop_
_entity_poly.entity_id
_entity_poly.type
_entity_poly.pdbx_seq_one_letter_code
_entity_poly.pdbx_strand_id
1 'polypeptide(L)'
;MDQSTLKYYSDNAAQVAERYESVVSDLSAHFADAFSKGGKILDVGCGSGRDLADLHKLGFDCYGVDPVLKFVEIAQRLHPELENRIALGKLPDLQVPFNGNFDGVLCSAVLMHIDIEQLPATATAIKSCLKVGGRLLYSVPSKRTDVVGSNRDANGRLFIPDQAVRLNSLFSSIGFTEIASWTNSDSMGRDSVEWMSVLLELQTA
;
A
#
# COMPACT_ATOMS: atom_id res chain seq x y z
N MET A 1 -11.06 -0.86 6.63
CA MET A 1 -10.55 -2.14 6.06
C MET A 1 -11.55 -3.26 6.37
N ASP A 2 -11.81 -4.11 5.39
CA ASP A 2 -12.74 -5.25 5.49
C ASP A 2 -12.34 -6.25 6.59
N GLN A 3 -13.31 -6.67 7.42
CA GLN A 3 -13.06 -7.51 8.59
C GLN A 3 -12.58 -8.93 8.24
N SER A 4 -13.13 -9.54 7.18
CA SER A 4 -12.73 -10.89 6.75
C SER A 4 -11.31 -10.88 6.20
N THR A 5 -10.95 -9.83 5.47
CA THR A 5 -9.58 -9.61 4.97
C THR A 5 -8.60 -9.43 6.13
N LEU A 6 -8.94 -8.61 7.12
CA LEU A 6 -8.12 -8.40 8.31
C LEU A 6 -7.90 -9.71 9.07
N LYS A 7 -8.99 -10.49 9.25
CA LYS A 7 -8.91 -11.81 9.91
C LYS A 7 -7.97 -12.76 9.17
N TYR A 8 -8.10 -12.86 7.83
CA TYR A 8 -7.22 -13.71 7.04
C TYR A 8 -5.73 -13.37 7.26
N TYR A 9 -5.38 -12.08 7.16
CA TYR A 9 -4.00 -11.65 7.33
C TYR A 9 -3.50 -11.84 8.77
N SER A 10 -4.36 -11.66 9.79
CA SER A 10 -4.02 -11.93 11.18
C SER A 10 -3.74 -13.41 11.44
N ASP A 11 -4.57 -14.29 10.90
CA ASP A 11 -4.43 -15.73 11.09
C ASP A 11 -3.22 -16.31 10.34
N ASN A 12 -2.86 -15.71 9.19
CA ASN A 12 -1.83 -16.26 8.28
C ASN A 12 -0.57 -15.38 8.17
N ALA A 13 -0.36 -14.42 9.09
CA ALA A 13 0.69 -13.41 8.97
C ALA A 13 2.09 -14.00 8.74
N ALA A 14 2.46 -15.07 9.44
CA ALA A 14 3.79 -15.69 9.30
C ALA A 14 4.00 -16.29 7.90
N GLN A 15 3.03 -17.06 7.41
CA GLN A 15 3.11 -17.69 6.08
C GLN A 15 3.09 -16.65 4.96
N VAL A 16 2.27 -15.60 5.12
CA VAL A 16 2.18 -14.51 4.15
C VAL A 16 3.48 -13.71 4.13
N ALA A 17 4.07 -13.41 5.29
CA ALA A 17 5.36 -12.73 5.38
C ALA A 17 6.47 -13.52 4.69
N GLU A 18 6.62 -14.81 4.97
CA GLU A 18 7.60 -15.67 4.32
C GLU A 18 7.48 -15.64 2.80
N ARG A 19 6.24 -15.71 2.29
CA ARG A 19 5.97 -15.62 0.85
C ARG A 19 6.33 -14.26 0.27
N TYR A 20 6.04 -13.15 0.97
CA TYR A 20 6.37 -11.81 0.49
C TYR A 20 7.88 -11.57 0.45
N GLU A 21 8.61 -12.02 1.46
CA GLU A 21 10.07 -11.94 1.50
C GLU A 21 10.77 -12.80 0.43
N SER A 22 10.09 -13.82 -0.11
CA SER A 22 10.65 -14.69 -1.15
C SER A 22 10.54 -14.12 -2.58
N VAL A 23 9.83 -12.99 -2.78
CA VAL A 23 9.62 -12.40 -4.11
C VAL A 23 9.98 -10.92 -4.12
N VAL A 24 10.46 -10.45 -5.27
CA VAL A 24 10.71 -9.02 -5.51
C VAL A 24 9.39 -8.31 -5.74
N SER A 25 9.22 -7.12 -5.16
CA SER A 25 8.04 -6.28 -5.40
C SER A 25 8.06 -5.69 -6.80
N ASP A 26 6.94 -5.77 -7.51
CA ASP A 26 6.80 -5.12 -8.83
C ASP A 26 6.93 -3.59 -8.73
N LEU A 27 6.62 -3.02 -7.56
CA LEU A 27 6.74 -1.58 -7.31
C LEU A 27 8.18 -1.13 -7.07
N SER A 28 9.09 -2.02 -6.64
CA SER A 28 10.46 -1.64 -6.27
C SER A 28 11.24 -1.02 -7.43
N ALA A 29 10.95 -1.43 -8.67
CA ALA A 29 11.57 -0.84 -9.86
C ALA A 29 11.21 0.65 -10.07
N HIS A 30 10.13 1.12 -9.45
CA HIS A 30 9.62 2.49 -9.60
C HIS A 30 9.99 3.40 -8.42
N PHE A 31 10.54 2.89 -7.32
CA PHE A 31 10.77 3.68 -6.10
C PHE A 31 11.69 4.88 -6.33
N ALA A 32 12.77 4.70 -7.09
CA ALA A 32 13.75 5.77 -7.36
C ALA A 32 13.17 6.90 -8.22
N ASP A 33 12.23 6.60 -9.11
CA ASP A 33 11.55 7.58 -9.97
C ASP A 33 10.32 8.18 -9.30
N ALA A 34 9.66 7.39 -8.45
CA ALA A 34 8.45 7.82 -7.75
C ALA A 34 8.75 8.85 -6.66
N PHE A 35 9.85 8.70 -5.92
CA PHE A 35 10.10 9.48 -4.73
C PHE A 35 11.41 10.29 -4.82
N SER A 36 11.40 11.49 -4.24
CA SER A 36 12.59 12.33 -4.17
C SER A 36 13.67 11.70 -3.30
N LYS A 37 14.91 11.70 -3.76
CA LYS A 37 16.06 11.09 -3.06
C LYS A 37 16.15 11.56 -1.61
N GLY A 38 16.25 10.63 -0.68
CA GLY A 38 16.31 10.89 0.76
C GLY A 38 14.98 11.37 1.37
N GLY A 39 13.90 11.34 0.59
CA GLY A 39 12.57 11.74 1.05
C GLY A 39 12.04 10.88 2.19
N LYS A 40 11.16 11.45 3.00
CA LYS A 40 10.44 10.77 4.08
C LYS A 40 9.24 10.03 3.50
N ILE A 41 9.23 8.69 3.58
CA ILE A 41 8.23 7.83 2.96
C ILE A 41 7.44 7.06 4.00
N LEU A 42 6.11 7.01 3.86
CA LEU A 42 5.22 6.16 4.65
C LEU A 42 4.68 5.01 3.80
N ASP A 43 4.93 3.78 4.21
CA ASP A 43 4.29 2.60 3.64
C ASP A 43 3.06 2.22 4.47
N VAL A 44 1.88 2.31 3.88
CA VAL A 44 0.60 1.99 4.52
C VAL A 44 0.16 0.58 4.13
N GLY A 45 0.09 -0.30 5.12
CA GLY A 45 -0.08 -1.74 4.91
C GLY A 45 1.24 -2.42 4.59
N CYS A 46 2.30 -2.09 5.34
CA CYS A 46 3.67 -2.50 5.05
C CYS A 46 3.95 -4.01 5.21
N GLY A 47 3.02 -4.77 5.80
CA GLY A 47 3.13 -6.22 5.92
C GLY A 47 4.42 -6.66 6.61
N SER A 48 5.22 -7.49 5.92
CA SER A 48 6.51 -7.99 6.41
C SER A 48 7.62 -6.95 6.48
N GLY A 49 7.42 -5.74 5.89
CA GLY A 49 8.44 -4.70 5.82
C GLY A 49 9.35 -4.76 4.60
N ARG A 50 9.14 -5.71 3.67
CA ARG A 50 9.97 -5.90 2.46
C ARG A 50 10.17 -4.63 1.65
N ASP A 51 9.08 -3.94 1.30
CA ASP A 51 9.14 -2.72 0.48
C ASP A 51 9.82 -1.57 1.24
N LEU A 52 9.62 -1.49 2.57
CA LEU A 52 10.34 -0.56 3.43
C LEU A 52 11.85 -0.81 3.48
N ALA A 53 12.26 -2.07 3.58
CA ALA A 53 13.68 -2.44 3.57
C ALA A 53 14.34 -2.08 2.23
N ASP A 54 13.63 -2.26 1.12
CA ASP A 54 14.13 -1.88 -0.21
C ASP A 54 14.21 -0.35 -0.36
N LEU A 55 13.22 0.41 0.10
CA LEU A 55 13.29 1.87 0.19
C LEU A 55 14.45 2.33 1.07
N HIS A 56 14.67 1.71 2.23
CA HIS A 56 15.77 2.02 3.13
C HIS A 56 17.15 1.82 2.46
N LYS A 57 17.33 0.70 1.74
CA LYS A 57 18.56 0.43 0.94
C LYS A 57 18.80 1.48 -0.13
N LEU A 58 17.75 2.07 -0.69
CA LEU A 58 17.83 3.18 -1.64
C LEU A 58 18.12 4.54 -0.99
N GLY A 59 18.17 4.60 0.35
CA GLY A 59 18.51 5.80 1.12
C GLY A 59 17.33 6.72 1.45
N PHE A 60 16.11 6.20 1.42
CA PHE A 60 14.93 6.94 1.88
C PHE A 60 14.78 6.89 3.41
N ASP A 61 14.17 7.90 3.99
CA ASP A 61 13.76 7.95 5.41
C ASP A 61 12.38 7.30 5.56
N CYS A 62 12.34 5.97 5.75
CA CYS A 62 11.12 5.16 5.64
C CYS A 62 10.46 4.88 6.97
N TYR A 63 9.14 4.88 6.96
CA TYR A 63 8.25 4.50 8.06
C TYR A 63 7.11 3.63 7.54
N GLY A 64 6.57 2.73 8.37
CA GLY A 64 5.49 1.84 7.99
C GLY A 64 4.39 1.74 9.02
N VAL A 65 3.18 1.46 8.54
CA VAL A 65 2.05 1.08 9.39
C VAL A 65 1.36 -0.14 8.81
N ASP A 66 0.91 -1.04 9.69
CA ASP A 66 0.09 -2.19 9.30
C ASP A 66 -1.05 -2.40 10.33
N PRO A 67 -2.27 -2.80 9.91
CA PRO A 67 -3.38 -3.08 10.81
C PRO A 67 -3.21 -4.38 11.60
N VAL A 68 -2.30 -5.27 11.20
CA VAL A 68 -2.06 -6.58 11.83
C VAL A 68 -0.85 -6.51 12.72
N LEU A 69 -1.05 -6.53 14.03
CA LEU A 69 0.04 -6.46 15.02
C LEU A 69 1.14 -7.50 14.75
N LYS A 70 0.76 -8.70 14.36
CA LYS A 70 1.72 -9.78 14.05
C LYS A 70 2.62 -9.46 12.85
N PHE A 71 2.14 -8.69 11.86
CA PHE A 71 3.01 -8.18 10.79
C PHE A 71 3.99 -7.14 11.31
N VAL A 72 3.55 -6.22 12.17
CA VAL A 72 4.44 -5.23 12.80
C VAL A 72 5.58 -5.94 13.55
N GLU A 73 5.27 -6.95 14.36
CA GLU A 73 6.27 -7.75 15.10
C GLU A 73 7.22 -8.53 14.16
N ILE A 74 6.68 -9.09 13.08
CA ILE A 74 7.48 -9.83 12.09
C ILE A 74 8.41 -8.86 11.34
N ALA A 75 7.89 -7.72 10.88
CA ALA A 75 8.66 -6.72 10.15
C ALA A 75 9.83 -6.17 10.99
N GLN A 76 9.58 -5.82 12.25
CA GLN A 76 10.64 -5.36 13.17
C GLN A 76 11.72 -6.42 13.42
N ARG A 77 11.34 -7.70 13.44
CA ARG A 77 12.30 -8.81 13.61
C ARG A 77 13.11 -9.09 12.35
N LEU A 78 12.48 -9.04 11.17
CA LEU A 78 13.15 -9.32 9.88
C LEU A 78 14.04 -8.17 9.43
N HIS A 79 13.65 -6.93 9.76
CA HIS A 79 14.29 -5.69 9.34
C HIS A 79 14.67 -4.83 10.56
N PRO A 80 15.68 -5.23 11.35
CA PRO A 80 16.08 -4.51 12.57
C PRO A 80 16.56 -3.07 12.26
N GLU A 81 16.99 -2.78 11.04
CA GLU A 81 17.32 -1.42 10.57
C GLU A 81 16.12 -0.47 10.57
N LEU A 82 14.89 -1.02 10.63
CA LEU A 82 13.63 -0.26 10.71
C LEU A 82 13.08 -0.19 12.16
N GLU A 83 13.91 -0.42 13.15
CA GLU A 83 13.50 -0.33 14.56
C GLU A 83 12.89 1.04 14.88
N ASN A 84 11.75 1.04 15.60
CA ASN A 84 10.96 2.23 15.93
C ASN A 84 10.35 2.98 14.72
N ARG A 85 10.40 2.41 13.52
CA ARG A 85 9.88 3.00 12.27
C ARG A 85 8.61 2.30 11.78
N ILE A 86 8.16 1.25 12.45
CA ILE A 86 6.95 0.49 12.10
C ILE A 86 5.99 0.49 13.28
N ALA A 87 4.73 0.83 13.02
CA ALA A 87 3.69 0.94 14.05
C ALA A 87 2.36 0.30 13.60
N LEU A 88 1.47 0.09 14.56
CA LEU A 88 0.10 -0.33 14.27
C LEU A 88 -0.68 0.86 13.70
N GLY A 89 -1.37 0.66 12.57
CA GLY A 89 -2.20 1.68 11.95
C GLY A 89 -3.05 1.11 10.81
N LYS A 90 -4.26 1.65 10.61
CA LYS A 90 -5.19 1.13 9.61
C LYS A 90 -5.95 2.25 8.89
N LEU A 91 -6.25 2.05 7.62
CA LEU A 91 -7.17 2.87 6.85
C LEU A 91 -8.64 2.46 7.14
N PRO A 92 -9.57 3.43 7.13
CA PRO A 92 -9.39 4.88 7.00
C PRO A 92 -8.99 5.59 8.29
N ASP A 93 -8.99 4.91 9.45
CA ASP A 93 -8.74 5.47 10.78
C ASP A 93 -7.23 5.70 11.04
N LEU A 94 -6.50 6.05 10.00
CA LEU A 94 -5.08 6.37 10.10
C LEU A 94 -4.93 7.76 10.71
N GLN A 95 -4.64 7.80 12.01
CA GLN A 95 -4.15 9.02 12.63
C GLN A 95 -2.77 9.30 12.04
N VAL A 96 -2.50 10.55 11.65
CA VAL A 96 -1.26 10.94 10.99
C VAL A 96 -0.04 10.39 11.75
N PRO A 97 0.59 9.29 11.28
CA PRO A 97 1.64 8.62 12.04
C PRO A 97 2.96 9.37 11.90
N PHE A 98 3.87 9.17 12.86
CA PHE A 98 5.24 9.70 12.82
C PHE A 98 5.32 11.22 12.50
N ASN A 99 4.36 12.01 13.03
CA ASN A 99 4.22 13.45 12.83
C ASN A 99 3.94 13.90 11.37
N GLY A 100 3.52 13.00 10.50
CA GLY A 100 3.14 13.32 9.12
C GLY A 100 4.25 13.97 8.28
N ASN A 101 3.83 14.88 7.40
CA ASN A 101 4.73 15.62 6.49
C ASN A 101 5.62 14.70 5.64
N PHE A 102 5.02 13.65 5.07
CA PHE A 102 5.72 12.73 4.20
C PHE A 102 5.92 13.31 2.79
N ASP A 103 7.06 13.05 2.20
CA ASP A 103 7.36 13.34 0.80
C ASP A 103 6.72 12.30 -0.13
N GLY A 104 6.44 11.10 0.40
CA GLY A 104 5.74 10.05 -0.32
C GLY A 104 4.95 9.12 0.59
N VAL A 105 3.87 8.55 0.02
CA VAL A 105 3.10 7.45 0.60
C VAL A 105 3.11 6.29 -0.40
N LEU A 106 3.40 5.09 0.10
CA LEU A 106 3.29 3.84 -0.62
C LEU A 106 2.04 3.08 -0.11
N CYS A 107 1.25 2.53 -1.03
CA CYS A 107 0.13 1.62 -0.73
C CYS A 107 0.22 0.39 -1.65
N SER A 108 1.14 -0.52 -1.34
CA SER A 108 1.39 -1.72 -2.15
C SER A 108 0.34 -2.79 -1.88
N ALA A 109 -0.57 -3.02 -2.84
CA ALA A 109 -1.62 -4.05 -2.74
C ALA A 109 -2.54 -3.93 -1.50
N VAL A 110 -2.96 -2.71 -1.16
CA VAL A 110 -3.78 -2.41 0.04
C VAL A 110 -5.18 -1.91 -0.32
N LEU A 111 -5.27 -0.94 -1.22
CA LEU A 111 -6.51 -0.18 -1.44
C LEU A 111 -7.66 -1.02 -1.96
N MET A 112 -7.41 -2.14 -2.63
CA MET A 112 -8.44 -3.08 -3.09
C MET A 112 -9.19 -3.77 -1.93
N HIS A 113 -8.67 -3.73 -0.72
CA HIS A 113 -9.28 -4.31 0.48
C HIS A 113 -10.12 -3.32 1.29
N ILE A 114 -10.33 -2.11 0.77
CA ILE A 114 -11.14 -1.07 1.39
C ILE A 114 -12.53 -1.08 0.77
N ASP A 115 -13.55 -1.11 1.60
CA ASP A 115 -14.94 -1.01 1.14
C ASP A 115 -15.17 0.32 0.40
N ILE A 116 -16.00 0.30 -0.64
CA ILE A 116 -16.26 1.47 -1.50
C ILE A 116 -16.68 2.69 -0.68
N GLU A 117 -17.55 2.48 0.32
CA GLU A 117 -18.06 3.53 1.20
C GLU A 117 -16.96 4.19 2.06
N GLN A 118 -15.87 3.46 2.32
CA GLN A 118 -14.74 3.95 3.11
C GLN A 118 -13.65 4.64 2.27
N LEU A 119 -13.72 4.56 0.93
CA LEU A 119 -12.70 5.13 0.06
C LEU A 119 -12.53 6.65 0.21
N PRO A 120 -13.59 7.49 0.34
CA PRO A 120 -13.40 8.93 0.52
C PRO A 120 -12.63 9.26 1.81
N ALA A 121 -12.97 8.60 2.93
CA ALA A 121 -12.25 8.78 4.20
C ALA A 121 -10.80 8.27 4.09
N THR A 122 -10.58 7.16 3.39
CA THR A 122 -9.25 6.60 3.09
C THR A 122 -8.39 7.58 2.31
N ALA A 123 -8.93 8.16 1.24
CA ALA A 123 -8.20 9.13 0.41
C ALA A 123 -7.85 10.40 1.21
N THR A 124 -8.76 10.89 2.05
CA THR A 124 -8.50 12.01 2.95
C THR A 124 -7.41 11.69 3.97
N ALA A 125 -7.42 10.49 4.56
CA ALA A 125 -6.41 10.05 5.51
C ALA A 125 -5.01 9.98 4.85
N ILE A 126 -4.91 9.45 3.65
CA ILE A 126 -3.65 9.42 2.88
C ILE A 126 -3.17 10.84 2.57
N LYS A 127 -4.08 11.70 2.06
CA LYS A 127 -3.76 13.12 1.78
C LYS A 127 -3.18 13.81 3.02
N SER A 128 -3.77 13.59 4.19
CA SER A 128 -3.34 14.22 5.45
C SER A 128 -1.92 13.83 5.89
N CYS A 129 -1.39 12.71 5.38
CA CYS A 129 -0.01 12.30 5.66
C CYS A 129 1.02 13.05 4.80
N LEU A 130 0.62 13.55 3.62
CA LEU A 130 1.51 14.11 2.61
C LEU A 130 1.70 15.62 2.77
N LYS A 131 2.88 16.09 2.35
CA LYS A 131 3.12 17.50 2.01
C LYS A 131 2.47 17.85 0.67
N VAL A 132 2.24 19.11 0.41
CA VAL A 132 2.01 19.60 -0.98
C VAL A 132 3.25 19.27 -1.82
N GLY A 133 3.04 18.76 -3.04
CA GLY A 133 4.10 18.19 -3.88
C GLY A 133 4.52 16.77 -3.48
N GLY A 134 3.96 16.23 -2.38
CA GLY A 134 4.21 14.84 -1.99
C GLY A 134 3.47 13.86 -2.92
N ARG A 135 4.00 12.64 -3.03
CA ARG A 135 3.55 11.66 -4.01
C ARG A 135 2.92 10.42 -3.37
N LEU A 136 1.89 9.90 -3.99
CA LEU A 136 1.28 8.62 -3.67
C LEU A 136 1.59 7.60 -4.77
N LEU A 137 2.29 6.53 -4.42
CA LEU A 137 2.44 5.34 -5.26
C LEU A 137 1.55 4.24 -4.72
N TYR A 138 0.62 3.73 -5.53
CA TYR A 138 -0.22 2.60 -5.12
C TYR A 138 -0.33 1.54 -6.20
N SER A 139 -0.61 0.31 -5.79
CA SER A 139 -0.97 -0.77 -6.71
C SER A 139 -2.28 -1.44 -6.31
N VAL A 140 -3.07 -1.77 -7.33
CA VAL A 140 -4.30 -2.56 -7.21
C VAL A 140 -4.41 -3.53 -8.39
N PRO A 141 -5.13 -4.65 -8.27
CA PRO A 141 -5.37 -5.52 -9.40
C PRO A 141 -6.18 -4.81 -10.48
N SER A 142 -5.71 -4.85 -11.72
CA SER A 142 -6.48 -4.47 -12.92
C SER A 142 -7.34 -5.63 -13.42
N LYS A 143 -6.92 -6.87 -13.11
CA LYS A 143 -7.67 -8.09 -13.44
C LYS A 143 -7.53 -9.12 -12.33
N ARG A 144 -8.65 -9.74 -11.94
CA ARG A 144 -8.74 -10.85 -11.00
C ARG A 144 -9.84 -11.81 -11.45
N THR A 145 -9.46 -12.90 -12.14
CA THR A 145 -10.44 -13.90 -12.63
C THR A 145 -10.77 -14.96 -11.57
N ASP A 146 -10.04 -14.99 -10.48
CA ASP A 146 -10.24 -15.87 -9.32
C ASP A 146 -11.19 -15.25 -8.26
N VAL A 147 -11.71 -14.05 -8.52
CA VAL A 147 -12.69 -13.36 -7.67
C VAL A 147 -14.04 -13.37 -8.36
N VAL A 148 -15.05 -13.95 -7.74
CA VAL A 148 -16.40 -14.09 -8.30
C VAL A 148 -17.47 -13.70 -7.29
N GLY A 149 -18.64 -13.27 -7.79
CA GLY A 149 -19.82 -13.00 -6.97
C GLY A 149 -19.64 -11.84 -5.99
N SER A 150 -19.37 -12.12 -4.73
CA SER A 150 -19.28 -11.13 -3.65
C SER A 150 -17.99 -10.31 -3.60
N ASN A 151 -17.21 -10.27 -4.68
CA ASN A 151 -15.88 -9.61 -4.73
C ASN A 151 -14.88 -10.18 -3.71
N ARG A 152 -14.97 -11.49 -3.43
CA ARG A 152 -14.06 -12.17 -2.50
C ARG A 152 -13.34 -13.32 -3.17
N ASP A 153 -12.08 -13.49 -2.79
CA ASP A 153 -11.34 -14.69 -3.18
C ASP A 153 -11.73 -15.91 -2.31
N ALA A 154 -11.14 -17.07 -2.63
CA ALA A 154 -11.39 -18.32 -1.90
C ALA A 154 -11.05 -18.25 -0.39
N ASN A 155 -10.24 -17.28 0.02
CA ASN A 155 -9.86 -17.04 1.41
C ASN A 155 -10.74 -15.99 2.10
N GLY A 156 -11.77 -15.49 1.43
CA GLY A 156 -12.71 -14.50 1.95
C GLY A 156 -12.19 -13.05 1.92
N ARG A 157 -11.02 -12.78 1.32
CA ARG A 157 -10.48 -11.42 1.19
C ARG A 157 -11.27 -10.63 0.16
N LEU A 158 -11.57 -9.39 0.48
CA LEU A 158 -12.25 -8.44 -0.40
C LEU A 158 -11.31 -7.98 -1.53
N PHE A 159 -11.81 -7.96 -2.76
CA PHE A 159 -11.15 -7.37 -3.93
C PHE A 159 -12.18 -6.62 -4.77
N ILE A 160 -12.26 -5.31 -4.60
CA ILE A 160 -13.20 -4.48 -5.36
C ILE A 160 -12.74 -4.39 -6.83
N PRO A 161 -13.60 -4.70 -7.82
CA PRO A 161 -13.26 -4.57 -9.23
C PRO A 161 -13.17 -3.09 -9.65
N ASP A 162 -12.44 -2.83 -10.74
CA ASP A 162 -12.26 -1.48 -11.34
C ASP A 162 -11.75 -0.41 -10.35
N GLN A 163 -11.03 -0.87 -9.33
CA GLN A 163 -10.60 0.00 -8.24
C GLN A 163 -9.67 1.12 -8.71
N ALA A 164 -8.80 0.87 -9.70
CA ALA A 164 -7.87 1.88 -10.22
C ALA A 164 -8.60 3.12 -10.77
N VAL A 165 -9.61 2.91 -11.61
CA VAL A 165 -10.41 4.01 -12.20
C VAL A 165 -11.12 4.82 -11.12
N ARG A 166 -11.70 4.12 -10.14
CA ARG A 166 -12.41 4.73 -9.01
C ARG A 166 -11.47 5.54 -8.13
N LEU A 167 -10.31 4.99 -7.80
CA LEU A 167 -9.29 5.66 -6.99
C LEU A 167 -8.72 6.89 -7.70
N ASN A 168 -8.40 6.79 -8.99
CA ASN A 168 -7.92 7.93 -9.78
C ASN A 168 -8.92 9.08 -9.78
N SER A 169 -10.20 8.81 -10.04
CA SER A 169 -11.25 9.84 -9.99
C SER A 169 -11.37 10.46 -8.60
N LEU A 170 -11.31 9.66 -7.56
CA LEU A 170 -11.41 10.11 -6.18
C LEU A 170 -10.21 10.99 -5.80
N PHE A 171 -8.98 10.53 -6.03
CA PHE A 171 -7.78 11.30 -5.71
C PHE A 171 -7.69 12.60 -6.51
N SER A 172 -8.07 12.58 -7.80
CA SER A 172 -8.19 13.81 -8.61
C SER A 172 -9.14 14.83 -7.98
N SER A 173 -10.29 14.38 -7.47
CA SER A 173 -11.29 15.27 -6.86
C SER A 173 -10.82 15.96 -5.59
N ILE A 174 -9.76 15.47 -4.96
CA ILE A 174 -9.18 16.03 -3.73
C ILE A 174 -7.79 16.65 -3.94
N GLY A 175 -7.40 16.90 -5.19
CA GLY A 175 -6.22 17.70 -5.52
C GLY A 175 -4.97 16.91 -5.92
N PHE A 176 -5.09 15.63 -6.28
CA PHE A 176 -4.00 14.88 -6.87
C PHE A 176 -4.03 14.91 -8.39
N THR A 177 -2.85 14.83 -9.02
CA THR A 177 -2.68 14.68 -10.47
C THR A 177 -1.90 13.39 -10.73
N GLU A 178 -2.33 12.61 -11.72
CA GLU A 178 -1.59 11.43 -12.16
C GLU A 178 -0.30 11.86 -12.89
N ILE A 179 0.82 11.29 -12.46
CA ILE A 179 2.16 11.48 -13.04
C ILE A 179 2.50 10.34 -13.99
N ALA A 180 2.21 9.11 -13.58
CA ALA A 180 2.48 7.91 -14.37
C ALA A 180 1.59 6.74 -13.92
N SER A 181 1.41 5.77 -14.84
CA SER A 181 0.80 4.49 -14.51
C SER A 181 1.45 3.35 -15.30
N TRP A 182 1.48 2.17 -14.71
CA TRP A 182 2.09 0.97 -15.28
C TRP A 182 1.20 -0.24 -15.08
N THR A 183 1.19 -1.15 -16.05
CA THR A 183 0.56 -2.47 -15.93
C THR A 183 1.67 -3.51 -15.74
N ASN A 184 1.55 -4.33 -14.71
CA ASN A 184 2.51 -5.36 -14.36
C ASN A 184 1.83 -6.74 -14.31
N SER A 185 2.57 -7.78 -14.69
CA SER A 185 2.20 -9.16 -14.39
C SER A 185 2.30 -9.40 -12.88
N ASP A 186 1.71 -10.49 -12.42
CA ASP A 186 1.77 -10.84 -11.00
C ASP A 186 3.14 -11.42 -10.61
N SER A 187 3.84 -10.81 -9.65
CA SER A 187 5.15 -11.26 -9.16
C SER A 187 5.13 -12.67 -8.55
N MET A 188 3.94 -13.18 -8.19
CA MET A 188 3.76 -14.55 -7.72
C MET A 188 3.44 -15.56 -8.84
N GLY A 189 3.47 -15.13 -10.10
CA GLY A 189 3.26 -15.99 -11.27
C GLY A 189 1.84 -16.49 -11.45
N ARG A 190 0.82 -15.76 -10.97
CA ARG A 190 -0.60 -16.13 -11.15
C ARG A 190 -1.13 -15.54 -12.44
N ASP A 191 -1.46 -16.36 -13.43
CA ASP A 191 -2.03 -15.93 -14.74
C ASP A 191 -3.41 -15.27 -14.60
N SER A 192 -4.08 -15.48 -13.48
CA SER A 192 -5.40 -14.91 -13.17
C SER A 192 -5.35 -13.46 -12.68
N VAL A 193 -4.16 -12.89 -12.46
CA VAL A 193 -3.97 -11.59 -11.83
C VAL A 193 -3.07 -10.70 -12.66
N GLU A 194 -3.54 -9.51 -12.97
CA GLU A 194 -2.74 -8.40 -13.52
C GLU A 194 -2.82 -7.22 -12.55
N TRP A 195 -1.77 -6.43 -12.48
CA TRP A 195 -1.68 -5.29 -11.58
C TRP A 195 -1.58 -3.97 -12.34
N MET A 196 -2.19 -2.94 -11.78
CA MET A 196 -1.97 -1.55 -12.17
C MET A 196 -1.30 -0.82 -11.01
N SER A 197 -0.19 -0.17 -11.31
CA SER A 197 0.52 0.73 -10.42
C SER A 197 0.32 2.16 -10.89
N VAL A 198 0.04 3.06 -9.97
CA VAL A 198 -0.26 4.47 -10.28
C VAL A 198 0.54 5.37 -9.37
N LEU A 199 1.16 6.38 -9.95
CA LEU A 199 1.86 7.47 -9.26
C LEU A 199 1.07 8.76 -9.39
N LEU A 200 0.69 9.31 -8.25
CA LEU A 200 -0.01 10.59 -8.14
C LEU A 200 0.84 11.61 -7.39
N GLU A 201 0.65 12.89 -7.67
CA GLU A 201 1.27 14.01 -6.94
C GLU A 201 0.19 14.95 -6.39
N LEU A 202 0.30 15.31 -5.11
CA LEU A 202 -0.60 16.24 -4.45
C LEU A 202 -0.27 17.69 -4.83
N GLN A 203 -1.17 18.35 -5.54
CA GLN A 203 -0.97 19.71 -6.06
C GLN A 203 -1.39 20.79 -5.06
N THR A 204 -2.38 20.50 -4.22
CA THR A 204 -2.99 21.50 -3.31
C THR A 204 -3.28 20.89 -1.94
N ALA A 205 -3.15 21.69 -0.88
CA ALA A 205 -3.46 21.32 0.49
C ALA A 205 -4.97 21.01 0.71
#